data_d7fb12b721817819d4941bc96b6af992
#
_entry.id   d7fb12b721817819d4941bc96b6af992
#
_cell.length_a   1.000
_cell.length_b   1.000
_cell.length_c   1.000
_cell.angle_alpha   90.00
_cell.angle_beta   90.00
_cell.angle_gamma   90.00
#
_symmetry.space_group_name_H-M   'P 1'
#
loop_
_entity.id
_entity.type
_entity.pdbx_description
1 polymer ?
#
loop_
_entity_poly.entity_id
_entity_poly.type
_entity_poly.pdbx_seq_one_letter_code
_entity_poly.pdbx_strand_id
1 'polypeptide(L)'
;MKTVVIPAAGLGSRLSEFTKNYSKAMCTLGEKPVISHIIDKFTDKDEIIILLGYKGDLLRQVVEACHPNKNIKFVEVDNYDGPGSGLGYSLHCAYDLLQKPFIFWSCDTVLPSFDVNSVSYNGNWAIAAESSATYFNEYRHFRLNKDDKVIDILPKDVRQQRDILSYTGVSFIKDYKDFWAAYDENTNAFIKDGETFGLRNLNHIRAYNVYDWIDMGNKTQFEHHKKVYNEEMDATILEKPDEAIWFIDGRVIKFHINTKFIKDRVTRWNMILCDAQKRNGISLPRLLAHSDNTYTYEMAPGTIASRVITTNMLTDILESYLDVEAVDISDEEKYDIFKDFYLDKTLQRINKYCTDYTDIDNHCYINGIKCAPAASIVNQINWKALSQKGVFTNNYHGDFHLENILVDDNEYIMLDFRQNFGKTMIGDVYYDIAKMWHSFIVNHEMVKKDLFTVENEDADHVKIDIHRTFVDTECEKALVEWLDNSNVFDKDQADLMTAIIFLNIAACHVYPYSKFLFNLGKLMINNFYKKHYNNSEFFA
;
A
#
# COMPACT_ATOMS: atom_id res chain seq x y z
N MET A 1 -28.77 -20.24 1.13
CA MET A 1 -28.18 -19.41 0.07
C MET A 1 -28.82 -18.04 0.16
N LYS A 2 -28.01 -17.03 0.42
CA LYS A 2 -28.42 -15.62 0.48
C LYS A 2 -28.01 -14.92 -0.81
N THR A 3 -28.71 -13.85 -1.17
CA THR A 3 -28.29 -12.95 -2.25
C THR A 3 -27.98 -11.60 -1.63
N VAL A 4 -26.80 -11.03 -1.88
CA VAL A 4 -26.44 -9.69 -1.44
C VAL A 4 -26.09 -8.83 -2.66
N VAL A 5 -26.54 -7.57 -2.66
CA VAL A 5 -26.14 -6.56 -3.63
C VAL A 5 -25.28 -5.49 -2.94
N ILE A 6 -24.11 -5.21 -3.53
CA ILE A 6 -23.14 -4.22 -3.03
C ILE A 6 -22.97 -3.14 -4.12
N PRO A 7 -23.57 -1.96 -3.96
CA PRO A 7 -23.43 -0.88 -4.93
C PRO A 7 -22.07 -0.19 -4.76
N ALA A 8 -21.18 -0.38 -5.72
CA ALA A 8 -19.83 0.18 -5.73
C ALA A 8 -19.54 1.08 -6.95
N ALA A 9 -20.58 1.53 -7.65
CA ALA A 9 -20.45 2.30 -8.89
C ALA A 9 -20.07 3.78 -8.70
N GLY A 10 -20.30 4.35 -7.50
CA GLY A 10 -20.16 5.79 -7.25
C GLY A 10 -18.72 6.32 -7.25
N LEU A 11 -18.55 7.62 -7.54
CA LEU A 11 -17.25 8.30 -7.63
C LEU A 11 -16.46 8.34 -6.31
N GLY A 12 -17.12 8.24 -5.15
CA GLY A 12 -16.46 8.36 -3.85
C GLY A 12 -15.92 9.77 -3.56
N SER A 13 -16.52 10.82 -4.13
CA SER A 13 -16.03 12.20 -4.11
C SER A 13 -15.72 12.78 -2.73
N ARG A 14 -16.40 12.29 -1.68
CA ARG A 14 -16.14 12.71 -0.28
C ARG A 14 -14.81 12.21 0.28
N LEU A 15 -14.19 11.19 -0.35
CA LEU A 15 -12.85 10.69 -0.01
C LEU A 15 -11.75 11.36 -0.84
N SER A 16 -12.11 12.21 -1.82
CA SER A 16 -11.22 13.05 -2.63
C SER A 16 -9.94 12.35 -3.14
N GLU A 17 -8.81 12.59 -2.52
CA GLU A 17 -7.50 12.07 -2.92
C GLU A 17 -7.39 10.54 -2.84
N PHE A 18 -8.09 9.88 -1.89
CA PHE A 18 -8.06 8.42 -1.73
C PHE A 18 -8.76 7.69 -2.88
N THR A 19 -9.73 8.33 -3.53
CA THR A 19 -10.50 7.73 -4.63
C THR A 19 -10.09 8.22 -6.02
N LYS A 20 -9.03 9.02 -6.11
CA LYS A 20 -8.55 9.52 -7.39
C LYS A 20 -8.15 8.39 -8.35
N ASN A 21 -7.48 7.38 -7.85
CA ASN A 21 -6.88 6.32 -8.65
C ASN A 21 -7.67 5.00 -8.63
N TYR A 22 -8.52 4.77 -7.62
CA TYR A 22 -9.31 3.54 -7.48
C TYR A 22 -10.66 3.77 -6.78
N SER A 23 -11.56 2.79 -6.82
CA SER A 23 -12.87 2.85 -6.17
C SER A 23 -12.73 2.91 -4.65
N LYS A 24 -13.65 3.62 -3.96
CA LYS A 24 -13.71 3.67 -2.50
C LYS A 24 -13.80 2.28 -1.85
N ALA A 25 -14.42 1.33 -2.53
CA ALA A 25 -14.52 -0.06 -2.08
C ALA A 25 -13.17 -0.80 -1.99
N MET A 26 -12.13 -0.27 -2.68
CA MET A 26 -10.76 -0.78 -2.66
C MET A 26 -9.89 -0.13 -1.57
N CYS A 27 -10.35 0.93 -0.90
CA CYS A 27 -9.60 1.54 0.19
C CYS A 27 -9.24 0.50 1.24
N THR A 28 -8.02 0.59 1.77
CA THR A 28 -7.50 -0.38 2.74
C THR A 28 -8.00 -0.06 4.15
N LEU A 29 -8.53 -1.05 4.84
CA LEU A 29 -8.86 -1.03 6.27
C LEU A 29 -8.21 -2.24 6.93
N GLY A 30 -7.18 -2.01 7.76
CA GLY A 30 -6.34 -3.09 8.26
C GLY A 30 -5.63 -3.81 7.11
N GLU A 31 -5.76 -5.11 7.05
CA GLU A 31 -5.09 -5.96 6.04
C GLU A 31 -5.88 -6.16 4.74
N LYS A 32 -7.10 -5.62 4.62
CA LYS A 32 -8.04 -5.94 3.54
C LYS A 32 -8.62 -4.69 2.88
N PRO A 33 -9.05 -4.76 1.62
CA PRO A 33 -9.91 -3.72 1.05
C PRO A 33 -11.27 -3.72 1.76
N VAL A 34 -11.88 -2.55 1.90
CA VAL A 34 -13.17 -2.37 2.59
C VAL A 34 -14.23 -3.37 2.11
N ILE A 35 -14.32 -3.59 0.80
CA ILE A 35 -15.29 -4.52 0.23
C ILE A 35 -15.08 -5.97 0.71
N SER A 36 -13.85 -6.37 1.02
CA SER A 36 -13.55 -7.72 1.53
C SER A 36 -14.14 -7.96 2.91
N HIS A 37 -14.18 -6.95 3.78
CA HIS A 37 -14.86 -7.05 5.07
C HIS A 37 -16.36 -7.36 4.93
N ILE A 38 -16.97 -6.95 3.82
CA ILE A 38 -18.36 -7.26 3.52
C ILE A 38 -18.48 -8.67 2.93
N ILE A 39 -17.67 -8.99 1.91
CA ILE A 39 -17.69 -10.28 1.22
C ILE A 39 -17.44 -11.44 2.18
N ASP A 40 -16.52 -11.27 3.16
CA ASP A 40 -16.19 -12.30 4.15
C ASP A 40 -17.35 -12.67 5.09
N LYS A 41 -18.42 -11.85 5.16
CA LYS A 41 -19.63 -12.19 5.91
C LYS A 41 -20.48 -13.27 5.24
N PHE A 42 -20.22 -13.59 3.97
CA PHE A 42 -20.98 -14.51 3.16
C PHE A 42 -20.18 -15.78 2.82
N THR A 43 -20.87 -16.90 2.69
CA THR A 43 -20.26 -18.18 2.29
C THR A 43 -20.09 -18.25 0.78
N ASP A 44 -19.30 -19.21 0.29
CA ASP A 44 -19.09 -19.44 -1.15
C ASP A 44 -20.36 -19.87 -1.90
N LYS A 45 -21.40 -20.31 -1.17
CA LYS A 45 -22.71 -20.67 -1.72
C LYS A 45 -23.65 -19.47 -1.87
N ASP A 46 -23.37 -18.38 -1.16
CA ASP A 46 -24.19 -17.17 -1.23
C ASP A 46 -23.87 -16.41 -2.52
N GLU A 47 -24.84 -15.76 -3.10
CA GLU A 47 -24.66 -14.99 -4.33
C GLU A 47 -24.35 -13.52 -3.98
N ILE A 48 -23.25 -13.02 -4.47
CA ILE A 48 -22.80 -11.65 -4.25
C ILE A 48 -22.87 -10.90 -5.58
N ILE A 49 -23.65 -9.84 -5.62
CA ILE A 49 -23.82 -8.99 -6.80
C ILE A 49 -23.14 -7.65 -6.53
N ILE A 50 -22.13 -7.31 -7.31
CA ILE A 50 -21.38 -6.05 -7.16
C ILE A 50 -21.69 -5.15 -8.35
N LEU A 51 -22.19 -3.95 -8.06
CA LEU A 51 -22.51 -2.96 -9.08
C LEU A 51 -21.28 -2.10 -9.36
N LEU A 52 -20.76 -2.18 -10.58
CA LEU A 52 -19.52 -1.52 -11.01
C LEU A 52 -19.82 -0.25 -11.81
N GLY A 53 -19.05 0.79 -11.60
CA GLY A 53 -19.08 2.05 -12.36
C GLY A 53 -17.72 2.72 -12.35
N TYR A 54 -17.54 3.76 -11.56
CA TYR A 54 -16.25 4.43 -11.46
C TYR A 54 -15.11 3.48 -11.07
N LYS A 55 -14.10 3.34 -11.93
CA LYS A 55 -12.97 2.41 -11.76
C LYS A 55 -13.42 0.94 -11.57
N GLY A 56 -14.55 0.57 -12.19
CA GLY A 56 -15.16 -0.75 -12.04
C GLY A 56 -14.24 -1.89 -12.45
N ASP A 57 -13.49 -1.75 -13.55
CA ASP A 57 -12.54 -2.78 -14.01
C ASP A 57 -11.42 -3.06 -13.00
N LEU A 58 -10.93 -2.02 -12.30
CA LEU A 58 -9.93 -2.18 -11.24
C LEU A 58 -10.53 -2.90 -10.03
N LEU A 59 -11.74 -2.51 -9.63
CA LEU A 59 -12.44 -3.16 -8.53
C LEU A 59 -12.73 -4.64 -8.84
N ARG A 60 -13.16 -4.96 -10.06
CA ARG A 60 -13.35 -6.35 -10.50
C ARG A 60 -12.09 -7.18 -10.31
N GLN A 61 -10.95 -6.73 -10.85
CA GLN A 61 -9.67 -7.45 -10.74
C GLN A 61 -9.27 -7.67 -9.29
N VAL A 62 -9.44 -6.66 -8.43
CA VAL A 62 -9.12 -6.78 -7.00
C VAL A 62 -10.04 -7.77 -6.29
N VAL A 63 -11.34 -7.71 -6.54
CA VAL A 63 -12.30 -8.64 -5.94
C VAL A 63 -12.05 -10.10 -6.39
N GLU A 64 -11.78 -10.32 -7.67
CA GLU A 64 -11.42 -11.64 -8.21
C GLU A 64 -10.12 -12.18 -7.61
N ALA A 65 -9.10 -11.31 -7.41
CA ALA A 65 -7.84 -11.69 -6.78
C ALA A 65 -8.02 -12.00 -5.27
N CYS A 66 -8.81 -11.20 -4.57
CA CYS A 66 -9.08 -11.38 -3.14
C CYS A 66 -10.00 -12.58 -2.86
N HIS A 67 -10.99 -12.83 -3.69
CA HIS A 67 -12.07 -13.78 -3.44
C HIS A 67 -12.34 -14.75 -4.61
N PRO A 68 -11.32 -15.51 -5.09
CA PRO A 68 -11.44 -16.34 -6.30
C PRO A 68 -12.46 -17.47 -6.20
N ASN A 69 -12.87 -17.86 -4.98
CA ASN A 69 -13.80 -18.96 -4.73
C ASN A 69 -15.23 -18.51 -4.42
N LYS A 70 -15.48 -17.20 -4.31
CA LYS A 70 -16.81 -16.66 -4.00
C LYS A 70 -17.69 -16.63 -5.24
N ASN A 71 -18.98 -16.85 -5.04
CA ASN A 71 -19.97 -16.75 -6.13
C ASN A 71 -20.35 -15.28 -6.39
N ILE A 72 -19.53 -14.59 -7.16
CA ILE A 72 -19.65 -13.16 -7.42
C ILE A 72 -20.13 -12.89 -8.84
N LYS A 73 -21.13 -12.02 -8.97
CA LYS A 73 -21.62 -11.47 -10.23
C LYS A 73 -21.35 -9.98 -10.28
N PHE A 74 -20.82 -9.51 -11.37
CA PHE A 74 -20.61 -8.08 -11.61
C PHE A 74 -21.67 -7.55 -12.57
N VAL A 75 -22.22 -6.38 -12.24
CA VAL A 75 -23.18 -5.67 -13.09
C VAL A 75 -22.63 -4.28 -13.38
N GLU A 76 -22.47 -3.97 -14.65
CA GLU A 76 -22.00 -2.66 -15.09
C GLU A 76 -23.12 -1.62 -14.97
N VAL A 77 -22.77 -0.48 -14.39
CA VAL A 77 -23.62 0.71 -14.28
C VAL A 77 -23.06 1.74 -15.26
N ASP A 78 -23.71 1.92 -16.39
CA ASP A 78 -23.26 2.81 -17.47
C ASP A 78 -23.42 4.29 -17.11
N ASN A 79 -24.48 4.67 -16.39
CA ASN A 79 -24.72 6.05 -15.93
C ASN A 79 -24.49 6.18 -14.42
N TYR A 80 -23.23 6.19 -13.98
CA TYR A 80 -22.86 6.36 -12.57
C TYR A 80 -22.52 7.82 -12.17
N ASP A 81 -22.46 8.74 -13.14
CA ASP A 81 -22.18 10.17 -12.93
C ASP A 81 -23.04 11.04 -13.86
N GLY A 82 -23.44 12.23 -13.37
CA GLY A 82 -24.23 13.19 -14.13
C GLY A 82 -25.75 13.03 -14.03
N PRO A 83 -26.52 13.63 -14.94
CA PRO A 83 -27.99 13.61 -14.90
C PRO A 83 -28.56 12.18 -15.02
N GLY A 84 -29.48 11.84 -14.13
CA GLY A 84 -30.10 10.50 -14.09
C GLY A 84 -29.29 9.44 -13.39
N SER A 85 -28.06 9.74 -12.95
CA SER A 85 -27.29 8.85 -12.08
C SER A 85 -27.85 8.86 -10.66
N GLY A 86 -27.57 7.81 -9.91
CA GLY A 86 -27.95 7.68 -8.51
C GLY A 86 -27.95 6.22 -8.04
N LEU A 87 -28.04 6.05 -6.72
CA LEU A 87 -28.03 4.71 -6.13
C LEU A 87 -29.20 3.85 -6.63
N GLY A 88 -30.38 4.42 -6.79
CA GLY A 88 -31.55 3.72 -7.32
C GLY A 88 -31.36 3.29 -8.77
N TYR A 89 -30.70 4.11 -9.60
CA TYR A 89 -30.35 3.72 -10.96
C TYR A 89 -29.37 2.52 -10.95
N SER A 90 -28.35 2.60 -10.12
CA SER A 90 -27.39 1.50 -9.97
C SER A 90 -28.09 0.19 -9.56
N LEU A 91 -29.03 0.24 -8.62
CA LEU A 91 -29.83 -0.92 -8.22
C LEU A 91 -30.71 -1.43 -9.36
N HIS A 92 -31.30 -0.52 -10.15
CA HIS A 92 -32.13 -0.90 -11.29
C HIS A 92 -31.35 -1.63 -12.40
N CYS A 93 -30.07 -1.33 -12.58
CA CYS A 93 -29.19 -2.10 -13.49
C CYS A 93 -29.13 -3.60 -13.12
N ALA A 94 -29.35 -3.93 -11.85
CA ALA A 94 -29.40 -5.31 -11.37
C ALA A 94 -30.85 -5.85 -11.17
N TYR A 95 -31.88 -5.17 -11.67
CA TYR A 95 -33.30 -5.48 -11.43
C TYR A 95 -33.61 -6.95 -11.64
N ASP A 96 -33.23 -7.54 -12.77
CA ASP A 96 -33.52 -8.94 -13.10
C ASP A 96 -32.88 -9.95 -12.14
N LEU A 97 -31.72 -9.63 -11.58
CA LEU A 97 -31.01 -10.46 -10.60
C LEU A 97 -31.63 -10.34 -9.20
N LEU A 98 -32.34 -9.25 -8.93
CA LEU A 98 -32.94 -8.91 -7.63
C LEU A 98 -34.45 -9.19 -7.56
N GLN A 99 -34.98 -10.06 -8.46
CA GLN A 99 -36.37 -10.55 -8.42
C GLN A 99 -36.55 -11.72 -7.44
N LYS A 100 -35.94 -11.58 -6.24
CA LYS A 100 -35.96 -12.53 -5.12
C LYS A 100 -35.58 -11.77 -3.84
N PRO A 101 -35.77 -12.35 -2.65
CA PRO A 101 -35.28 -11.74 -1.42
C PRO A 101 -33.77 -11.50 -1.47
N PHE A 102 -33.35 -10.29 -1.10
CA PHE A 102 -31.94 -9.90 -1.15
C PHE A 102 -31.53 -9.00 0.02
N ILE A 103 -30.23 -9.00 0.33
CA ILE A 103 -29.60 -8.06 1.24
C ILE A 103 -29.03 -6.91 0.42
N PHE A 104 -29.36 -5.70 0.77
CA PHE A 104 -28.63 -4.49 0.34
C PHE A 104 -27.53 -4.20 1.34
N TRP A 105 -26.30 -3.97 0.85
CA TRP A 105 -25.16 -3.60 1.70
C TRP A 105 -24.35 -2.51 1.05
N SER A 106 -24.30 -1.31 1.66
CA SER A 106 -23.48 -0.18 1.17
C SER A 106 -22.00 -0.54 1.20
N CYS A 107 -21.26 -0.30 0.09
CA CYS A 107 -19.86 -0.71 -0.07
C CYS A 107 -18.87 0.00 0.86
N ASP A 108 -19.33 0.96 1.66
CA ASP A 108 -18.56 1.75 2.63
C ASP A 108 -18.95 1.49 4.09
N THR A 109 -19.82 0.50 4.32
CA THR A 109 -20.28 0.12 5.65
C THR A 109 -19.62 -1.17 6.11
N VAL A 110 -18.81 -1.10 7.17
CA VAL A 110 -18.21 -2.28 7.81
C VAL A 110 -18.85 -2.49 9.19
N LEU A 111 -19.29 -3.71 9.45
CA LEU A 111 -19.95 -4.15 10.68
C LEU A 111 -19.17 -5.32 11.28
N PRO A 112 -18.11 -5.08 12.07
CA PRO A 112 -17.19 -6.13 12.51
C PRO A 112 -17.88 -7.28 13.26
N SER A 113 -18.69 -6.99 14.25
CA SER A 113 -19.35 -8.01 15.09
C SER A 113 -20.68 -8.52 14.54
N PHE A 114 -21.19 -7.97 13.44
CA PHE A 114 -22.47 -8.41 12.89
C PHE A 114 -22.34 -9.74 12.13
N ASP A 115 -23.05 -10.75 12.59
CA ASP A 115 -23.17 -12.04 11.89
C ASP A 115 -24.48 -12.11 11.10
N VAL A 116 -24.38 -12.23 9.79
CA VAL A 116 -25.54 -12.39 8.87
C VAL A 116 -26.36 -13.67 9.14
N ASN A 117 -25.84 -14.61 9.92
CA ASN A 117 -26.56 -15.83 10.30
C ASN A 117 -27.31 -15.69 11.63
N SER A 118 -27.07 -14.63 12.38
CA SER A 118 -27.72 -14.39 13.69
C SER A 118 -29.10 -13.73 13.59
N VAL A 119 -29.51 -13.31 12.38
CA VAL A 119 -30.77 -12.60 12.13
C VAL A 119 -31.81 -13.46 11.44
N SER A 120 -33.09 -13.13 11.63
CA SER A 120 -34.20 -13.85 11.02
C SER A 120 -34.47 -13.38 9.59
N TYR A 121 -34.61 -14.30 8.66
CA TYR A 121 -34.97 -14.04 7.27
C TYR A 121 -36.49 -14.23 6.97
N ASN A 122 -37.33 -14.31 8.03
CA ASN A 122 -38.78 -14.46 7.90
C ASN A 122 -39.52 -13.15 7.62
N GLY A 123 -38.84 -12.00 7.72
CA GLY A 123 -39.42 -10.66 7.44
C GLY A 123 -38.31 -9.69 7.01
N ASN A 124 -38.72 -8.48 6.61
CA ASN A 124 -37.79 -7.41 6.30
C ASN A 124 -37.05 -6.95 7.55
N TRP A 125 -35.77 -6.64 7.39
CA TRP A 125 -34.99 -6.04 8.48
C TRP A 125 -33.97 -5.02 7.97
N ALA A 126 -33.49 -4.15 8.87
CA ALA A 126 -32.42 -3.22 8.59
C ALA A 126 -31.50 -3.09 9.81
N ILE A 127 -30.27 -2.70 9.57
CA ILE A 127 -29.30 -2.44 10.62
C ILE A 127 -29.29 -0.94 10.96
N ALA A 128 -29.36 -0.65 12.23
CA ALA A 128 -29.30 0.69 12.76
C ALA A 128 -28.20 0.81 13.83
N ALA A 129 -27.69 2.01 14.04
CA ALA A 129 -26.68 2.28 15.05
C ALA A 129 -26.91 3.66 15.70
N GLU A 130 -26.42 3.80 16.92
CA GLU A 130 -26.23 5.12 17.49
C GLU A 130 -25.07 5.81 16.76
N SER A 131 -25.27 7.07 16.38
CA SER A 131 -24.19 7.88 15.81
C SER A 131 -23.89 9.07 16.71
N SER A 132 -22.63 9.52 16.72
CA SER A 132 -22.25 10.71 17.48
C SER A 132 -22.98 11.94 16.96
N ALA A 133 -23.19 12.93 17.83
CA ALA A 133 -23.85 14.18 17.46
C ALA A 133 -23.14 14.91 16.28
N THR A 134 -21.83 14.70 16.13
CA THR A 134 -21.02 15.28 15.05
C THR A 134 -21.43 14.77 13.67
N TYR A 135 -21.75 13.48 13.57
CA TYR A 135 -22.04 12.82 12.28
C TYR A 135 -23.50 12.51 12.08
N PHE A 136 -24.35 12.75 13.08
CA PHE A 136 -25.78 12.40 13.05
C PHE A 136 -26.46 12.90 11.79
N ASN A 137 -26.26 14.16 11.41
CA ASN A 137 -26.89 14.77 10.23
C ASN A 137 -26.31 14.28 8.87
N GLU A 138 -25.33 13.39 8.87
CA GLU A 138 -24.84 12.79 7.63
C GLU A 138 -25.67 11.58 7.17
N TYR A 139 -26.50 11.04 8.05
CA TYR A 139 -27.23 9.80 7.82
C TYR A 139 -28.73 10.00 7.66
N ARG A 140 -29.39 9.05 7.02
CA ARG A 140 -30.84 8.85 7.17
C ARG A 140 -31.09 8.10 8.47
N HIS A 141 -32.31 8.22 9.02
CA HIS A 141 -32.62 7.67 10.32
C HIS A 141 -33.88 6.83 10.30
N PHE A 142 -33.96 5.90 11.22
CA PHE A 142 -35.15 5.16 11.55
C PHE A 142 -35.73 5.65 12.86
N ARG A 143 -37.04 5.96 12.88
CA ARG A 143 -37.78 6.05 14.12
C ARG A 143 -38.30 4.69 14.48
N LEU A 144 -38.04 4.23 15.69
CA LEU A 144 -38.40 2.91 16.17
C LEU A 144 -39.54 2.96 17.18
N ASN A 145 -40.37 1.92 17.19
CA ASN A 145 -41.28 1.67 18.29
C ASN A 145 -40.61 0.84 19.40
N LYS A 146 -41.36 0.50 20.47
CA LYS A 146 -40.86 -0.27 21.62
C LYS A 146 -40.46 -1.71 21.29
N ASP A 147 -40.86 -2.24 20.14
CA ASP A 147 -40.59 -3.59 19.66
C ASP A 147 -39.48 -3.61 18.57
N ASP A 148 -38.67 -2.56 18.47
CA ASP A 148 -37.60 -2.36 17.47
C ASP A 148 -38.12 -2.41 16.03
N LYS A 149 -39.37 -2.02 15.79
CA LYS A 149 -39.90 -1.90 14.44
C LYS A 149 -39.76 -0.48 13.93
N VAL A 150 -39.33 -0.35 12.70
CA VAL A 150 -39.26 0.93 11.98
C VAL A 150 -40.67 1.42 11.73
N ILE A 151 -41.01 2.60 12.25
CA ILE A 151 -42.31 3.26 12.06
C ILE A 151 -42.20 4.45 11.11
N ASP A 152 -40.99 4.97 10.91
CA ASP A 152 -40.73 6.05 9.95
C ASP A 152 -39.28 6.05 9.49
N ILE A 153 -39.03 6.46 8.24
CA ILE A 153 -37.70 6.67 7.67
C ILE A 153 -37.50 8.16 7.47
N LEU A 154 -36.67 8.73 8.33
CA LEU A 154 -36.47 10.17 8.46
C LEU A 154 -35.31 10.66 7.57
N PRO A 155 -35.36 11.94 7.12
CA PRO A 155 -34.27 12.59 6.42
C PRO A 155 -33.04 12.82 7.34
N LYS A 156 -31.97 13.37 6.77
CA LYS A 156 -30.69 13.58 7.49
C LYS A 156 -30.73 14.68 8.54
N ASP A 157 -31.54 15.70 8.35
CA ASP A 157 -31.61 16.93 9.13
C ASP A 157 -32.67 16.90 10.26
N VAL A 158 -32.76 15.79 10.97
CA VAL A 158 -33.67 15.65 12.09
C VAL A 158 -32.97 15.83 13.43
N ARG A 159 -33.74 16.23 14.47
CA ARG A 159 -33.21 16.32 15.81
C ARG A 159 -33.02 14.93 16.42
N GLN A 160 -31.83 14.68 16.98
CA GLN A 160 -31.52 13.42 17.66
C GLN A 160 -32.45 13.19 18.85
N GLN A 161 -33.05 12.00 18.96
CA GLN A 161 -33.94 11.54 20.00
C GLN A 161 -33.64 10.07 20.31
N ARG A 162 -34.10 9.58 21.48
CA ARG A 162 -33.80 8.20 21.93
C ARG A 162 -34.39 7.10 21.05
N ASP A 163 -35.51 7.39 20.40
CA ASP A 163 -36.21 6.47 19.48
C ASP A 163 -35.76 6.61 18.02
N ILE A 164 -34.72 7.40 17.77
CA ILE A 164 -34.16 7.64 16.45
C ILE A 164 -32.73 7.11 16.37
N LEU A 165 -32.50 6.12 15.51
CA LEU A 165 -31.18 5.55 15.22
C LEU A 165 -30.79 5.83 13.77
N SER A 166 -29.49 5.93 13.52
CA SER A 166 -28.95 6.11 12.17
C SER A 166 -29.02 4.80 11.39
N TYR A 167 -29.50 4.86 10.15
CA TYR A 167 -29.47 3.74 9.23
C TYR A 167 -28.07 3.55 8.69
N THR A 168 -27.55 2.34 8.81
CA THR A 168 -26.15 2.04 8.45
C THR A 168 -25.92 1.75 6.97
N GLY A 169 -26.99 1.64 6.16
CA GLY A 169 -26.90 1.22 4.77
C GLY A 169 -26.88 -0.29 4.60
N VAL A 170 -27.43 -1.05 5.56
CA VAL A 170 -27.57 -2.51 5.46
C VAL A 170 -29.01 -2.90 5.76
N SER A 171 -29.65 -3.62 4.83
CA SER A 171 -31.04 -4.06 4.97
C SER A 171 -31.30 -5.37 4.20
N PHE A 172 -32.21 -6.17 4.72
CA PHE A 172 -32.75 -7.34 4.00
C PHE A 172 -34.16 -7.05 3.54
N ILE A 173 -34.36 -7.20 2.27
CA ILE A 173 -35.59 -6.99 1.55
C ILE A 173 -36.19 -8.36 1.22
N LYS A 174 -37.10 -8.85 2.07
CA LYS A 174 -37.86 -10.09 1.80
C LYS A 174 -38.94 -9.82 0.79
N ASP A 175 -39.69 -8.73 0.98
CA ASP A 175 -40.85 -8.36 0.16
C ASP A 175 -40.38 -7.52 -1.04
N TYR A 176 -39.49 -8.10 -1.86
CA TYR A 176 -38.83 -7.42 -2.98
C TYR A 176 -39.79 -6.86 -4.02
N LYS A 177 -40.98 -7.46 -4.16
CA LYS A 177 -42.02 -6.96 -5.09
C LYS A 177 -42.55 -5.60 -4.64
N ASP A 178 -42.81 -5.44 -3.34
CA ASP A 178 -43.27 -4.18 -2.77
C ASP A 178 -42.16 -3.12 -2.82
N PHE A 179 -40.91 -3.56 -2.60
CA PHE A 179 -39.75 -2.70 -2.77
C PHE A 179 -39.63 -2.15 -4.20
N TRP A 180 -39.78 -2.99 -5.22
CA TRP A 180 -39.71 -2.56 -6.62
C TRP A 180 -40.93 -1.79 -7.09
N ALA A 181 -42.12 -1.97 -6.49
CA ALA A 181 -43.28 -1.17 -6.78
C ALA A 181 -43.05 0.33 -6.55
N ALA A 182 -42.16 0.69 -5.60
CA ALA A 182 -41.73 2.06 -5.41
C ALA A 182 -41.02 2.67 -6.63
N TYR A 183 -40.29 1.86 -7.42
CA TYR A 183 -39.70 2.31 -8.67
C TYR A 183 -40.75 2.67 -9.70
N ASP A 184 -41.76 1.84 -9.84
CA ASP A 184 -42.87 2.05 -10.81
C ASP A 184 -43.72 3.26 -10.40
N GLU A 185 -43.93 3.47 -9.10
CA GLU A 185 -44.70 4.59 -8.58
C GLU A 185 -44.02 5.94 -8.81
N ASN A 186 -42.69 6.03 -8.59
CA ASN A 186 -41.92 7.25 -8.80
C ASN A 186 -40.45 6.95 -9.09
N THR A 187 -40.14 6.68 -10.35
CA THR A 187 -38.81 6.37 -10.86
C THR A 187 -37.79 7.43 -10.49
N ASN A 188 -38.11 8.73 -10.62
CA ASN A 188 -37.16 9.82 -10.33
C ASN A 188 -36.82 9.90 -8.83
N ALA A 189 -37.80 9.72 -7.95
CA ALA A 189 -37.56 9.69 -6.52
C ALA A 189 -36.77 8.45 -6.11
N PHE A 190 -37.05 7.30 -6.68
CA PHE A 190 -36.30 6.08 -6.45
C PHE A 190 -34.83 6.22 -6.90
N ILE A 191 -34.59 6.75 -8.09
CA ILE A 191 -33.22 7.01 -8.58
C ILE A 191 -32.45 7.90 -7.61
N LYS A 192 -33.08 8.97 -7.15
CA LYS A 192 -32.46 9.95 -6.26
C LYS A 192 -32.20 9.41 -4.84
N ASP A 193 -33.20 8.79 -4.22
CA ASP A 193 -33.19 8.38 -2.83
C ASP A 193 -32.74 6.92 -2.62
N GLY A 194 -32.64 6.16 -3.70
CA GLY A 194 -32.10 4.80 -3.71
C GLY A 194 -32.95 3.80 -2.92
N GLU A 195 -32.26 2.89 -2.23
CA GLU A 195 -32.89 1.81 -1.47
C GLU A 195 -33.82 2.34 -0.37
N THR A 196 -33.54 3.49 0.21
CA THR A 196 -34.39 4.06 1.27
C THR A 196 -35.78 4.46 0.76
N PHE A 197 -35.92 4.81 -0.54
CA PHE A 197 -37.21 5.04 -1.14
C PHE A 197 -38.00 3.74 -1.28
N GLY A 198 -37.34 2.66 -1.72
CA GLY A 198 -37.94 1.34 -1.76
C GLY A 198 -38.33 0.76 -0.39
N LEU A 199 -37.48 1.01 0.62
CA LEU A 199 -37.77 0.59 2.00
C LEU A 199 -39.05 1.21 2.57
N ARG A 200 -39.46 2.41 2.14
CA ARG A 200 -40.71 3.06 2.58
C ARG A 200 -41.95 2.30 2.16
N ASN A 201 -41.87 1.51 1.11
CA ASN A 201 -43.00 0.68 0.63
C ASN A 201 -43.11 -0.67 1.37
N LEU A 202 -42.10 -0.99 2.18
CA LEU A 202 -42.10 -2.23 2.93
C LEU A 202 -42.92 -2.15 4.21
N ASN A 203 -43.73 -3.15 4.46
CA ASN A 203 -44.41 -3.31 5.73
C ASN A 203 -43.52 -4.06 6.71
N HIS A 204 -43.52 -3.62 7.98
CA HIS A 204 -42.90 -4.34 9.09
C HIS A 204 -41.37 -4.58 8.94
N ILE A 205 -40.59 -3.53 8.85
CA ILE A 205 -39.13 -3.62 8.93
C ILE A 205 -38.71 -3.71 10.40
N ARG A 206 -37.96 -4.76 10.77
CA ARG A 206 -37.33 -4.87 12.09
C ARG A 206 -35.95 -4.22 12.06
N ALA A 207 -35.65 -3.35 13.01
CA ALA A 207 -34.31 -2.81 13.18
C ALA A 207 -33.48 -3.72 14.12
N TYR A 208 -32.25 -4.02 13.72
CA TYR A 208 -31.22 -4.62 14.58
C TYR A 208 -30.20 -3.54 14.92
N ASN A 209 -29.98 -3.28 16.20
CA ASN A 209 -29.01 -2.29 16.64
C ASN A 209 -27.62 -2.92 16.73
N VAL A 210 -26.59 -2.18 16.23
CA VAL A 210 -25.17 -2.53 16.33
C VAL A 210 -24.39 -1.37 16.96
N TYR A 211 -23.27 -1.69 17.60
CA TYR A 211 -22.47 -0.71 18.35
C TYR A 211 -21.10 -0.43 17.72
N ASP A 212 -20.67 -1.25 16.79
CA ASP A 212 -19.36 -1.24 16.15
C ASP A 212 -19.41 -0.90 14.65
N TRP A 213 -20.39 -0.07 14.27
CA TRP A 213 -20.51 0.39 12.91
C TRP A 213 -19.36 1.32 12.52
N ILE A 214 -18.70 0.98 11.41
CA ILE A 214 -17.62 1.73 10.80
C ILE A 214 -18.11 2.27 9.46
N ASP A 215 -18.26 3.59 9.38
CA ASP A 215 -18.57 4.28 8.12
C ASP A 215 -17.28 4.77 7.45
N MET A 216 -17.04 4.28 6.24
CA MET A 216 -15.90 4.64 5.41
C MET A 216 -16.28 5.67 4.32
N GLY A 217 -17.42 6.33 4.47
CA GLY A 217 -18.01 7.22 3.45
C GLY A 217 -17.42 8.62 3.39
N ASN A 218 -16.69 9.09 4.42
CA ASN A 218 -16.05 10.40 4.45
C ASN A 218 -14.59 10.33 4.95
N LYS A 219 -13.79 11.35 4.58
CA LYS A 219 -12.34 11.38 4.84
C LYS A 219 -11.99 11.29 6.33
N THR A 220 -12.65 12.07 7.18
CA THR A 220 -12.33 12.14 8.61
C THR A 220 -12.57 10.81 9.32
N GLN A 221 -13.71 10.17 9.04
CA GLN A 221 -14.02 8.85 9.61
C GLN A 221 -13.10 7.78 9.06
N PHE A 222 -12.81 7.81 7.74
CA PHE A 222 -11.86 6.90 7.11
C PHE A 222 -10.48 6.96 7.77
N GLU A 223 -9.89 8.16 7.92
CA GLU A 223 -8.58 8.35 8.54
C GLU A 223 -8.56 7.89 10.00
N HIS A 224 -9.64 8.18 10.75
CA HIS A 224 -9.76 7.73 12.15
C HIS A 224 -9.79 6.21 12.26
N HIS A 225 -10.68 5.53 11.55
CA HIS A 225 -10.81 4.07 11.62
C HIS A 225 -9.57 3.35 11.08
N LYS A 226 -8.98 3.88 10.01
CA LYS A 226 -7.74 3.36 9.49
C LYS A 226 -6.61 3.41 10.51
N LYS A 227 -6.47 4.51 11.25
CA LYS A 227 -5.47 4.62 12.31
C LYS A 227 -5.68 3.55 13.38
N VAL A 228 -6.91 3.38 13.88
CA VAL A 228 -7.24 2.37 14.89
C VAL A 228 -6.91 0.94 14.40
N TYR A 229 -7.29 0.59 13.17
CA TYR A 229 -7.00 -0.73 12.61
C TYR A 229 -5.50 -0.96 12.34
N ASN A 230 -4.77 0.06 11.94
CA ASN A 230 -3.34 -0.06 11.67
C ASN A 230 -2.49 -0.14 12.95
N GLU A 231 -2.96 0.39 14.08
CA GLU A 231 -2.29 0.23 15.38
C GLU A 231 -2.27 -1.24 15.85
N GLU A 232 -3.18 -2.07 15.35
CA GLU A 232 -3.26 -3.51 15.65
C GLU A 232 -2.43 -4.38 14.69
N MET A 233 -1.82 -3.78 13.65
CA MET A 233 -1.06 -4.52 12.64
C MET A 233 0.42 -4.62 12.97
N ASP A 234 0.98 -5.82 12.82
CA ASP A 234 2.43 -6.05 12.94
C ASP A 234 3.25 -5.47 11.78
N ALA A 235 2.67 -5.37 10.59
CA ALA A 235 3.32 -4.87 9.39
C ALA A 235 3.01 -3.40 9.14
N THR A 236 4.06 -2.58 8.98
CA THR A 236 3.88 -1.20 8.52
C THR A 236 3.85 -1.19 6.99
N ILE A 237 2.68 -1.01 6.43
CA ILE A 237 2.50 -0.82 5.00
C ILE A 237 2.65 0.65 4.68
N LEU A 238 3.68 1.00 3.89
CA LEU A 238 3.83 2.34 3.34
C LEU A 238 2.80 2.52 2.22
N GLU A 239 1.78 3.33 2.47
CA GLU A 239 0.78 3.62 1.46
C GLU A 239 1.30 4.58 0.39
N LYS A 240 1.04 4.22 -0.85
CA LYS A 240 1.29 5.06 -2.01
C LYS A 240 0.01 5.23 -2.81
N PRO A 241 -0.18 6.38 -3.48
CA PRO A 241 -1.43 6.66 -4.19
C PRO A 241 -1.70 5.71 -5.37
N ASP A 242 -0.66 5.04 -5.87
CA ASP A 242 -0.73 4.23 -7.09
C ASP A 242 -0.70 2.72 -6.83
N GLU A 243 -0.47 2.29 -5.58
CA GLU A 243 -0.36 0.88 -5.21
C GLU A 243 -1.07 0.56 -3.89
N ALA A 244 -1.47 -0.70 -3.74
CA ALA A 244 -1.99 -1.24 -2.49
C ALA A 244 -1.50 -2.68 -2.29
N ILE A 245 -1.46 -3.11 -1.03
CA ILE A 245 -1.13 -4.46 -0.62
C ILE A 245 -2.20 -4.95 0.37
N TRP A 246 -2.64 -6.20 0.20
CA TRP A 246 -3.62 -6.82 1.09
C TRP A 246 -3.21 -8.25 1.44
N PHE A 247 -3.62 -8.69 2.63
CA PHE A 247 -3.35 -10.03 3.16
C PHE A 247 -4.68 -10.75 3.41
N ILE A 248 -4.97 -11.78 2.64
CA ILE A 248 -6.25 -12.49 2.68
C ILE A 248 -6.01 -14.00 2.54
N ASP A 249 -6.48 -14.78 3.52
CA ASP A 249 -6.47 -16.24 3.49
C ASP A 249 -5.10 -16.84 3.11
N GLY A 250 -4.03 -16.40 3.77
CA GLY A 250 -2.66 -16.88 3.52
C GLY A 250 -2.09 -16.45 2.17
N ARG A 251 -2.64 -15.41 1.56
CA ARG A 251 -2.19 -14.83 0.29
C ARG A 251 -1.88 -13.36 0.45
N VAL A 252 -0.90 -12.89 -0.29
CA VAL A 252 -0.58 -11.46 -0.45
C VAL A 252 -1.04 -11.02 -1.83
N ILE A 253 -1.90 -10.02 -1.87
CA ILE A 253 -2.42 -9.43 -3.10
C ILE A 253 -1.80 -8.04 -3.26
N LYS A 254 -1.09 -7.80 -4.34
CA LYS A 254 -0.55 -6.48 -4.68
C LYS A 254 -1.28 -5.91 -5.89
N PHE A 255 -1.68 -4.66 -5.76
CA PHE A 255 -2.31 -3.86 -6.80
C PHE A 255 -1.40 -2.70 -7.20
N HIS A 256 -1.37 -2.39 -8.50
CA HIS A 256 -0.76 -1.18 -9.01
C HIS A 256 -1.55 -0.64 -10.20
N ILE A 257 -1.77 0.70 -10.26
CA ILE A 257 -2.55 1.32 -11.34
C ILE A 257 -1.88 1.18 -12.72
N ASN A 258 -0.54 1.11 -12.76
CA ASN A 258 0.22 0.94 -13.98
C ASN A 258 0.35 -0.54 -14.35
N THR A 259 -0.33 -0.94 -15.42
CA THR A 259 -0.33 -2.33 -15.93
C THR A 259 1.06 -2.79 -16.36
N LYS A 260 1.88 -1.89 -16.92
CA LYS A 260 3.27 -2.22 -17.28
C LYS A 260 4.10 -2.62 -16.05
N PHE A 261 3.89 -1.93 -14.92
CA PHE A 261 4.56 -2.27 -13.66
C PHE A 261 4.25 -3.72 -13.24
N ILE A 262 2.98 -4.11 -13.28
CA ILE A 262 2.56 -5.49 -12.94
C ILE A 262 3.18 -6.49 -13.91
N LYS A 263 3.07 -6.24 -15.21
CA LYS A 263 3.65 -7.11 -16.24
C LYS A 263 5.16 -7.31 -16.06
N ASP A 264 5.90 -6.22 -15.86
CA ASP A 264 7.35 -6.28 -15.66
C ASP A 264 7.68 -7.02 -14.35
N ARG A 265 6.90 -6.83 -13.28
CA ARG A 265 7.06 -7.53 -11.99
C ARG A 265 6.84 -9.04 -12.14
N VAL A 266 5.76 -9.45 -12.79
CA VAL A 266 5.46 -10.87 -13.04
C VAL A 266 6.51 -11.53 -13.95
N THR A 267 6.97 -10.81 -14.98
CA THR A 267 8.06 -11.29 -15.85
C THR A 267 9.33 -11.56 -15.05
N ARG A 268 9.73 -10.60 -14.21
CA ARG A 268 10.88 -10.74 -13.33
C ARG A 268 10.72 -11.87 -12.32
N TRP A 269 9.53 -12.04 -11.76
CA TRP A 269 9.25 -13.12 -10.82
C TRP A 269 9.58 -14.48 -11.40
N ASN A 270 9.11 -14.75 -12.62
CA ASN A 270 9.37 -15.99 -13.32
C ASN A 270 10.86 -16.19 -13.64
N MET A 271 11.61 -15.12 -13.96
CA MET A 271 13.05 -15.18 -14.20
C MET A 271 13.83 -15.54 -12.94
N ILE A 272 13.56 -14.84 -11.84
CA ILE A 272 14.27 -15.04 -10.56
C ILE A 272 13.91 -16.40 -9.95
N LEU A 273 12.65 -16.86 -10.07
CA LEU A 273 12.24 -18.17 -9.56
C LEU A 273 13.05 -19.31 -10.18
N CYS A 274 13.34 -19.22 -11.46
CA CYS A 274 14.18 -20.23 -12.16
C CYS A 274 15.59 -20.32 -11.57
N ASP A 275 16.13 -19.21 -11.05
CA ASP A 275 17.46 -19.14 -10.46
C ASP A 275 17.47 -19.44 -8.97
N ALA A 276 16.47 -18.98 -8.22
CA ALA A 276 16.35 -19.25 -6.78
C ALA A 276 16.29 -20.77 -6.49
N GLN A 277 15.68 -21.55 -7.37
CA GLN A 277 15.67 -23.02 -7.27
C GLN A 277 17.06 -23.66 -7.37
N LYS A 278 18.07 -22.92 -7.84
CA LYS A 278 19.46 -23.38 -7.96
C LYS A 278 20.33 -22.98 -6.77
N ARG A 279 19.84 -22.13 -5.88
CA ARG A 279 20.60 -21.58 -4.74
C ARG A 279 20.18 -22.23 -3.44
N ASN A 280 21.11 -22.74 -2.67
CA ASN A 280 20.84 -23.28 -1.34
C ASN A 280 20.46 -22.14 -0.38
N GLY A 281 19.33 -22.31 0.32
CA GLY A 281 18.89 -21.40 1.39
C GLY A 281 18.18 -20.14 0.90
N ILE A 282 18.04 -19.91 -0.41
CA ILE A 282 17.29 -18.75 -0.96
C ILE A 282 16.02 -19.24 -1.65
N SER A 283 14.88 -18.66 -1.28
CA SER A 283 13.61 -18.97 -1.91
C SER A 283 12.76 -17.71 -2.18
N LEU A 284 11.70 -17.89 -2.94
CA LEU A 284 10.69 -16.86 -3.25
C LEU A 284 9.30 -17.44 -2.95
N PRO A 285 8.35 -16.63 -2.49
CA PRO A 285 6.98 -17.08 -2.39
C PRO A 285 6.44 -17.52 -3.76
N ARG A 286 5.55 -18.49 -3.75
CA ARG A 286 4.95 -18.99 -5.00
C ARG A 286 3.96 -17.96 -5.56
N LEU A 287 4.15 -17.54 -6.80
CA LEU A 287 3.18 -16.73 -7.54
C LEU A 287 1.94 -17.59 -7.83
N LEU A 288 0.76 -17.12 -7.43
CA LEU A 288 -0.50 -17.85 -7.54
C LEU A 288 -1.33 -17.41 -8.75
N ALA A 289 -1.43 -16.10 -8.96
CA ALA A 289 -2.25 -15.51 -10.03
C ALA A 289 -1.78 -14.08 -10.35
N HIS A 290 -2.17 -13.59 -11.50
CA HIS A 290 -2.03 -12.17 -11.86
C HIS A 290 -3.11 -11.73 -12.84
N SER A 291 -3.36 -10.43 -12.88
CA SER A 291 -4.19 -9.75 -13.88
C SER A 291 -3.41 -8.55 -14.42
N ASP A 292 -4.08 -7.64 -15.12
CA ASP A 292 -3.43 -6.43 -15.64
C ASP A 292 -2.93 -5.50 -14.52
N ASN A 293 -3.68 -5.43 -13.41
CA ASN A 293 -3.42 -4.51 -12.30
C ASN A 293 -3.10 -5.19 -10.97
N THR A 294 -3.15 -6.53 -10.89
CA THR A 294 -2.88 -7.27 -9.65
C THR A 294 -1.92 -8.43 -9.88
N TYR A 295 -1.16 -8.80 -8.85
CA TYR A 295 -0.55 -10.10 -8.73
C TYR A 295 -0.69 -10.61 -7.29
N THR A 296 -0.84 -11.93 -7.19
CA THR A 296 -1.09 -12.64 -5.94
C THR A 296 -0.03 -13.70 -5.74
N TYR A 297 0.56 -13.73 -4.55
CA TYR A 297 1.50 -14.78 -4.16
C TYR A 297 1.14 -15.35 -2.78
N GLU A 298 1.66 -16.52 -2.50
CA GLU A 298 1.48 -17.22 -1.24
C GLU A 298 2.15 -16.44 -0.10
N MET A 299 1.44 -16.26 1.01
CA MET A 299 2.03 -15.63 2.19
C MET A 299 3.13 -16.54 2.72
N ALA A 300 4.36 -16.07 2.69
CA ALA A 300 5.50 -16.84 3.15
C ALA A 300 5.56 -16.92 4.67
N PRO A 301 5.98 -18.05 5.23
CA PRO A 301 6.26 -18.16 6.66
C PRO A 301 7.54 -17.42 7.05
N GLY A 302 7.82 -17.35 8.34
CA GLY A 302 9.06 -16.81 8.87
C GLY A 302 8.92 -15.42 9.50
N THR A 303 10.05 -14.91 9.96
CA THR A 303 10.17 -13.62 10.65
C THR A 303 10.99 -12.66 9.81
N ILE A 304 10.61 -11.39 9.77
CA ILE A 304 11.37 -10.34 9.07
C ILE A 304 12.81 -10.31 9.58
N ALA A 305 13.79 -10.34 8.68
CA ALA A 305 15.20 -10.45 9.02
C ALA A 305 15.70 -9.34 9.95
N SER A 306 15.20 -8.12 9.83
CA SER A 306 15.57 -7.02 10.73
C SER A 306 15.32 -7.29 12.22
N ARG A 307 14.40 -8.22 12.54
CA ARG A 307 14.07 -8.59 13.93
C ARG A 307 14.94 -9.70 14.50
N VAL A 308 15.57 -10.50 13.64
CA VAL A 308 16.26 -11.74 14.06
C VAL A 308 17.69 -11.88 13.54
N ILE A 309 18.15 -10.96 12.71
CA ILE A 309 19.44 -11.01 12.04
C ILE A 309 20.60 -11.16 13.04
N THR A 310 21.54 -12.01 12.68
CA THR A 310 22.83 -12.17 13.36
C THR A 310 23.95 -12.02 12.33
N THR A 311 25.19 -11.84 12.79
CA THR A 311 26.35 -11.75 11.89
C THR A 311 26.52 -13.00 11.03
N ASN A 312 26.27 -14.20 11.58
CA ASN A 312 26.33 -15.47 10.83
C ASN A 312 25.25 -15.52 9.75
N MET A 313 23.99 -15.20 10.09
CA MET A 313 22.91 -15.12 9.10
C MET A 313 23.22 -14.13 7.99
N LEU A 314 23.79 -12.97 8.33
CA LEU A 314 24.21 -12.00 7.33
C LEU A 314 25.25 -12.59 6.36
N THR A 315 26.29 -13.25 6.88
CA THR A 315 27.30 -13.90 6.06
C THR A 315 26.67 -14.95 5.14
N ASP A 316 25.80 -15.82 5.68
CA ASP A 316 25.09 -16.82 4.89
C ASP A 316 24.23 -16.19 3.78
N ILE A 317 23.51 -15.10 4.09
CA ILE A 317 22.71 -14.35 3.11
C ILE A 317 23.61 -13.78 2.00
N LEU A 318 24.72 -13.14 2.37
CA LEU A 318 25.63 -12.52 1.40
C LEU A 318 26.28 -13.59 0.48
N GLU A 319 26.78 -14.69 1.05
CA GLU A 319 27.39 -15.77 0.30
C GLU A 319 26.40 -16.50 -0.62
N SER A 320 25.19 -16.76 -0.12
CA SER A 320 24.17 -17.46 -0.91
C SER A 320 23.53 -16.57 -1.96
N TYR A 321 23.28 -15.29 -1.66
CA TYR A 321 22.56 -14.39 -2.55
C TYR A 321 23.49 -13.73 -3.58
N LEU A 322 24.69 -13.31 -3.18
CA LEU A 322 25.62 -12.56 -4.05
C LEU A 322 26.47 -13.46 -4.96
N ASP A 323 26.34 -14.77 -4.86
CA ASP A 323 26.87 -15.72 -5.87
C ASP A 323 25.98 -15.69 -7.12
N VAL A 324 26.01 -14.57 -7.82
CA VAL A 324 25.18 -14.31 -9.01
C VAL A 324 25.98 -14.53 -10.30
N GLU A 325 25.34 -15.11 -11.29
CA GLU A 325 25.90 -15.19 -12.63
C GLU A 325 25.97 -13.78 -13.26
N ALA A 326 27.17 -13.31 -13.52
CA ALA A 326 27.38 -12.01 -14.17
C ALA A 326 27.03 -12.09 -15.65
N VAL A 327 26.38 -11.07 -16.16
CA VAL A 327 26.09 -10.89 -17.59
C VAL A 327 27.18 -10.03 -18.21
N ASP A 328 27.77 -10.52 -19.29
CA ASP A 328 28.73 -9.74 -20.06
C ASP A 328 27.99 -8.77 -20.99
N ILE A 329 28.20 -7.50 -20.75
CA ILE A 329 27.62 -6.36 -21.51
C ILE A 329 28.73 -5.39 -21.90
N SER A 330 28.52 -4.64 -22.96
CA SER A 330 29.48 -3.65 -23.44
C SER A 330 29.75 -2.54 -22.42
N ASP A 331 30.93 -1.94 -22.51
CA ASP A 331 31.31 -0.81 -21.64
C ASP A 331 30.37 0.40 -21.78
N GLU A 332 29.77 0.57 -22.96
CA GLU A 332 28.77 1.60 -23.21
C GLU A 332 27.47 1.29 -22.46
N GLU A 333 26.99 0.06 -22.53
CA GLU A 333 25.78 -0.38 -21.77
C GLU A 333 25.99 -0.28 -20.27
N LYS A 334 27.17 -0.68 -19.75
CA LYS A 334 27.51 -0.49 -18.32
C LYS A 334 27.40 0.98 -17.90
N TYR A 335 27.96 1.87 -18.71
CA TYR A 335 27.91 3.30 -18.43
C TYR A 335 26.49 3.86 -18.55
N ASP A 336 25.70 3.45 -19.53
CA ASP A 336 24.31 3.89 -19.70
C ASP A 336 23.45 3.49 -18.49
N ILE A 337 23.63 2.28 -17.96
CA ILE A 337 22.95 1.83 -16.74
C ILE A 337 23.35 2.71 -15.54
N PHE A 338 24.65 2.97 -15.36
CA PHE A 338 25.13 3.81 -14.27
C PHE A 338 24.65 5.25 -14.40
N LYS A 339 24.68 5.81 -15.59
CA LYS A 339 24.20 7.15 -15.89
C LYS A 339 22.73 7.30 -15.58
N ASP A 340 21.88 6.42 -16.09
CA ASP A 340 20.42 6.47 -15.89
C ASP A 340 20.06 6.27 -14.40
N PHE A 341 20.65 5.27 -13.75
CA PHE A 341 20.21 4.82 -12.43
C PHE A 341 20.90 5.53 -11.26
N TYR A 342 22.20 5.81 -11.37
CA TYR A 342 22.94 6.45 -10.28
C TYR A 342 23.14 7.95 -10.48
N LEU A 343 23.40 8.43 -11.69
CA LEU A 343 23.63 9.86 -11.94
C LEU A 343 22.31 10.62 -12.12
N ASP A 344 21.61 10.35 -13.24
CA ASP A 344 20.45 11.16 -13.66
C ASP A 344 19.31 11.07 -12.64
N LYS A 345 19.00 9.88 -12.16
CA LYS A 345 17.97 9.65 -11.13
C LYS A 345 18.32 10.37 -9.82
N THR A 346 19.58 10.33 -9.38
CA THR A 346 19.98 10.97 -8.12
C THR A 346 19.87 12.49 -8.20
N LEU A 347 20.29 13.09 -9.31
CA LEU A 347 20.11 14.51 -9.55
C LEU A 347 18.62 14.91 -9.56
N GLN A 348 17.77 14.11 -10.20
CA GLN A 348 16.31 14.32 -10.19
C GLN A 348 15.74 14.23 -8.76
N ARG A 349 16.22 13.28 -7.94
CA ARG A 349 15.77 13.09 -6.55
C ARG A 349 16.24 14.21 -5.63
N ILE A 350 17.47 14.68 -5.77
CA ILE A 350 17.98 15.85 -5.04
C ILE A 350 17.13 17.08 -5.37
N ASN A 351 16.88 17.34 -6.68
CA ASN A 351 16.04 18.45 -7.09
C ASN A 351 14.61 18.35 -6.56
N LYS A 352 14.03 17.14 -6.59
CA LYS A 352 12.69 16.89 -6.03
C LYS A 352 12.66 17.17 -4.53
N TYR A 353 13.65 16.67 -3.76
CA TYR A 353 13.76 16.94 -2.32
C TYR A 353 13.81 18.44 -2.04
N CYS A 354 14.71 19.18 -2.72
CA CYS A 354 14.85 20.62 -2.54
C CYS A 354 13.55 21.38 -2.86
N THR A 355 12.81 20.95 -3.90
CA THR A 355 11.54 21.56 -4.31
C THR A 355 10.43 21.27 -3.29
N ASP A 356 10.25 20.01 -2.91
CA ASP A 356 9.15 19.58 -2.05
C ASP A 356 9.25 20.15 -0.62
N TYR A 357 10.48 20.33 -0.12
CA TYR A 357 10.74 20.81 1.24
C TYR A 357 11.27 22.25 1.31
N THR A 358 11.32 22.95 0.18
CA THR A 358 11.89 24.32 0.10
C THR A 358 13.28 24.41 0.73
N ASP A 359 14.07 23.33 0.64
CA ASP A 359 15.43 23.24 1.14
C ASP A 359 16.44 23.55 0.02
N ILE A 360 17.66 23.93 0.38
CA ILE A 360 18.70 24.32 -0.56
C ILE A 360 19.91 23.40 -0.38
N ASP A 361 20.34 22.77 -1.48
CA ASP A 361 21.59 22.02 -1.51
C ASP A 361 22.80 22.97 -1.66
N ASN A 362 23.20 23.59 -0.57
CA ASN A 362 24.32 24.55 -0.47
C ASN A 362 25.52 23.95 0.29
N HIS A 363 26.60 24.73 0.43
CA HIS A 363 27.67 24.41 1.37
C HIS A 363 27.14 24.53 2.80
N CYS A 364 27.46 23.55 3.64
CA CYS A 364 27.05 23.53 5.05
C CYS A 364 28.02 22.68 5.89
N TYR A 365 27.81 22.70 7.19
CA TYR A 365 28.49 21.80 8.13
C TYR A 365 27.50 20.77 8.64
N ILE A 366 27.82 19.49 8.49
CA ILE A 366 27.01 18.39 9.02
C ILE A 366 27.86 17.69 10.08
N ASN A 367 27.38 17.66 11.31
CA ASN A 367 28.13 17.15 12.47
C ASN A 367 29.55 17.75 12.56
N GLY A 368 29.70 19.05 12.27
CA GLY A 368 30.99 19.76 12.26
C GLY A 368 31.89 19.51 11.04
N ILE A 369 31.44 18.66 10.08
CA ILE A 369 32.20 18.38 8.85
C ILE A 369 31.66 19.26 7.72
N LYS A 370 32.56 20.06 7.11
CA LYS A 370 32.21 20.91 5.96
C LYS A 370 31.84 20.04 4.75
N CYS A 371 30.67 20.27 4.21
CA CYS A 371 30.11 19.55 3.07
C CYS A 371 29.81 20.51 1.92
N ALA A 372 30.19 20.12 0.71
CA ALA A 372 29.80 20.77 -0.52
C ALA A 372 28.38 20.32 -0.96
N PRO A 373 27.72 21.03 -1.89
CA PRO A 373 26.43 20.59 -2.43
C PRO A 373 26.50 19.18 -2.99
N ALA A 374 25.55 18.32 -2.60
CA ALA A 374 25.51 16.91 -3.01
C ALA A 374 25.40 16.75 -4.54
N ALA A 375 24.55 17.57 -5.18
CA ALA A 375 24.40 17.57 -6.63
C ALA A 375 25.70 17.92 -7.36
N SER A 376 26.51 18.83 -6.80
CA SER A 376 27.81 19.19 -7.38
C SER A 376 28.79 18.03 -7.32
N ILE A 377 28.82 17.29 -6.20
CA ILE A 377 29.68 16.10 -6.05
C ILE A 377 29.23 15.00 -7.00
N VAL A 378 27.93 14.69 -7.06
CA VAL A 378 27.34 13.68 -7.96
C VAL A 378 27.76 13.93 -9.41
N ASN A 379 27.78 15.19 -9.87
CA ASN A 379 28.20 15.56 -11.21
C ASN A 379 29.73 15.39 -11.45
N GLN A 380 30.56 15.39 -10.42
CA GLN A 380 32.03 15.30 -10.55
C GLN A 380 32.57 13.88 -10.40
N ILE A 381 31.73 12.93 -9.95
CA ILE A 381 32.13 11.52 -9.85
C ILE A 381 32.37 10.94 -11.26
N ASN A 382 33.46 10.19 -11.40
CA ASN A 382 33.75 9.50 -12.65
C ASN A 382 32.92 8.22 -12.80
N TRP A 383 31.63 8.40 -13.11
CA TRP A 383 30.69 7.30 -13.28
C TRP A 383 31.10 6.29 -14.35
N LYS A 384 31.83 6.74 -15.40
CA LYS A 384 32.36 5.85 -16.44
C LYS A 384 33.41 4.89 -15.88
N ALA A 385 34.32 5.37 -15.03
CA ALA A 385 35.30 4.49 -14.40
C ALA A 385 34.65 3.53 -13.38
N LEU A 386 33.65 3.99 -12.61
CA LEU A 386 32.93 3.14 -11.67
C LEU A 386 32.09 2.07 -12.37
N SER A 387 31.47 2.38 -13.50
CA SER A 387 30.68 1.40 -14.25
C SER A 387 31.51 0.21 -14.75
N GLN A 388 32.81 0.39 -15.00
CA GLN A 388 33.71 -0.71 -15.37
C GLN A 388 33.97 -1.71 -14.23
N LYS A 389 33.78 -1.29 -12.99
CA LYS A 389 33.86 -2.13 -11.80
C LYS A 389 32.51 -2.72 -11.40
N GLY A 390 31.42 -2.31 -12.04
CA GLY A 390 30.07 -2.81 -11.78
C GLY A 390 29.95 -4.31 -12.06
N VAL A 391 29.16 -5.01 -11.24
CA VAL A 391 28.83 -6.43 -11.41
C VAL A 391 27.39 -6.52 -11.87
N PHE A 392 27.20 -6.80 -13.16
CA PHE A 392 25.89 -6.77 -13.80
C PHE A 392 25.26 -8.14 -13.87
N THR A 393 23.98 -8.23 -13.53
CA THR A 393 23.23 -9.49 -13.54
C THR A 393 21.75 -9.26 -13.86
N ASN A 394 21.09 -10.31 -14.36
CA ASN A 394 19.63 -10.38 -14.45
C ASN A 394 18.98 -10.75 -13.11
N ASN A 395 19.76 -11.20 -12.13
CA ASN A 395 19.31 -11.80 -10.88
C ASN A 395 19.50 -10.90 -9.65
N TYR A 396 19.56 -9.58 -9.85
CA TYR A 396 19.57 -8.62 -8.75
C TYR A 396 18.19 -8.58 -8.06
N HIS A 397 18.17 -8.22 -6.78
CA HIS A 397 16.93 -7.93 -6.04
C HIS A 397 16.41 -6.51 -6.33
N GLY A 398 17.31 -5.55 -6.27
CA GLY A 398 17.03 -4.13 -6.52
C GLY A 398 16.36 -3.39 -5.35
N ASP A 399 16.04 -4.12 -4.25
CA ASP A 399 15.57 -3.57 -2.99
C ASP A 399 15.95 -4.49 -1.82
N PHE A 400 17.19 -4.94 -1.82
CA PHE A 400 17.74 -5.97 -0.95
C PHE A 400 18.09 -5.43 0.44
N HIS A 401 17.07 -5.22 1.25
CA HIS A 401 17.20 -4.79 2.64
C HIS A 401 16.46 -5.74 3.59
N LEU A 402 16.79 -5.67 4.87
CA LEU A 402 16.33 -6.64 5.88
C LEU A 402 14.80 -6.76 6.01
N GLU A 403 14.03 -5.71 5.69
CA GLU A 403 12.57 -5.74 5.71
C GLU A 403 11.98 -6.55 4.54
N ASN A 404 12.76 -6.82 3.50
CA ASN A 404 12.36 -7.60 2.33
C ASN A 404 12.91 -9.05 2.37
N ILE A 405 13.36 -9.49 3.53
CA ILE A 405 13.86 -10.86 3.75
C ILE A 405 13.11 -11.45 4.94
N LEU A 406 12.50 -12.62 4.76
CA LEU A 406 12.00 -13.44 5.86
C LEU A 406 13.00 -14.56 6.16
N VAL A 407 13.15 -14.86 7.43
CA VAL A 407 13.95 -15.97 7.93
C VAL A 407 13.00 -17.04 8.44
N ASP A 408 13.05 -18.24 7.83
CA ASP A 408 12.29 -19.42 8.24
C ASP A 408 13.25 -20.60 8.42
N ASP A 409 13.55 -20.93 9.65
CA ASP A 409 14.61 -21.88 10.02
C ASP A 409 15.96 -21.54 9.35
N ASN A 410 16.34 -22.27 8.31
CA ASN A 410 17.58 -22.07 7.54
C ASN A 410 17.32 -21.54 6.11
N GLU A 411 16.11 -21.07 5.83
CA GLU A 411 15.75 -20.50 4.54
C GLU A 411 15.61 -18.99 4.62
N TYR A 412 16.06 -18.30 3.60
CA TYR A 412 15.90 -16.86 3.40
C TYR A 412 14.93 -16.62 2.27
N ILE A 413 13.73 -16.12 2.58
CA ILE A 413 12.67 -15.90 1.61
C ILE A 413 12.70 -14.44 1.19
N MET A 414 13.02 -14.19 -0.09
CA MET A 414 13.15 -12.85 -0.66
C MET A 414 11.78 -12.33 -1.08
N LEU A 415 11.49 -11.10 -0.67
CA LEU A 415 10.24 -10.40 -0.95
C LEU A 415 10.53 -9.14 -1.79
N ASP A 416 9.56 -8.72 -2.58
CA ASP A 416 9.50 -7.36 -3.14
C ASP A 416 10.68 -6.92 -4.02
N PHE A 417 11.32 -7.86 -4.71
CA PHE A 417 12.37 -7.52 -5.68
C PHE A 417 11.84 -6.57 -6.77
N ARG A 418 12.74 -5.75 -7.30
CA ARG A 418 12.43 -4.71 -8.25
C ARG A 418 12.09 -5.28 -9.65
N GLN A 419 11.12 -4.67 -10.34
CA GLN A 419 10.74 -5.11 -11.69
C GLN A 419 11.75 -4.74 -12.78
N ASN A 420 12.50 -3.65 -12.60
CA ASN A 420 13.52 -3.18 -13.54
C ASN A 420 14.60 -2.37 -12.81
N PHE A 421 15.74 -2.14 -13.49
CA PHE A 421 16.83 -1.30 -13.03
C PHE A 421 16.94 -0.10 -13.99
N GLY A 422 16.21 0.97 -13.68
CA GLY A 422 16.02 2.07 -14.62
C GLY A 422 15.25 1.61 -15.86
N LYS A 423 15.87 1.68 -17.02
CA LYS A 423 15.28 1.30 -18.32
C LYS A 423 15.53 -0.15 -18.74
N THR A 424 16.32 -0.90 -17.98
CA THR A 424 16.76 -2.26 -18.31
C THR A 424 16.33 -3.28 -17.25
N MET A 425 16.41 -4.56 -17.61
CA MET A 425 16.26 -5.70 -16.70
C MET A 425 17.60 -6.20 -16.15
N ILE A 426 18.71 -5.62 -16.56
CA ILE A 426 20.04 -5.92 -16.04
C ILE A 426 20.34 -4.91 -14.94
N GLY A 427 20.68 -5.37 -13.75
CA GLY A 427 21.02 -4.53 -12.61
C GLY A 427 22.46 -4.69 -12.15
N ASP A 428 22.90 -3.75 -11.34
CA ASP A 428 24.21 -3.77 -10.71
C ASP A 428 24.11 -4.29 -9.27
N VAL A 429 24.86 -5.33 -8.95
CA VAL A 429 24.86 -6.00 -7.63
C VAL A 429 25.31 -5.06 -6.51
N TYR A 430 26.14 -4.07 -6.81
CA TYR A 430 26.51 -3.06 -5.81
C TYR A 430 25.29 -2.32 -5.21
N TYR A 431 24.21 -2.20 -5.97
CA TYR A 431 22.99 -1.61 -5.44
C TYR A 431 22.34 -2.47 -4.35
N ASP A 432 22.39 -3.79 -4.51
CA ASP A 432 21.86 -4.72 -3.51
C ASP A 432 22.73 -4.73 -2.26
N ILE A 433 24.05 -4.71 -2.39
CA ILE A 433 24.99 -4.57 -1.27
C ILE A 433 24.73 -3.26 -0.52
N ALA A 434 24.58 -2.15 -1.25
CA ALA A 434 24.31 -0.85 -0.67
C ALA A 434 22.95 -0.78 0.03
N LYS A 435 21.93 -1.49 -0.49
CA LYS A 435 20.63 -1.63 0.15
C LYS A 435 20.71 -2.43 1.45
N MET A 436 21.52 -3.46 1.51
CA MET A 436 21.81 -4.20 2.74
C MET A 436 22.55 -3.30 3.75
N TRP A 437 23.60 -2.62 3.32
CA TRP A 437 24.37 -1.73 4.16
C TRP A 437 23.53 -0.60 4.78
N HIS A 438 22.67 0.03 3.95
CA HIS A 438 21.77 1.07 4.40
C HIS A 438 20.87 0.62 5.57
N SER A 439 20.46 -0.67 5.62
CA SER A 439 19.63 -1.22 6.69
C SER A 439 20.30 -1.21 8.07
N PHE A 440 21.63 -1.32 8.08
CA PHE A 440 22.41 -1.29 9.32
C PHE A 440 22.75 0.13 9.78
N ILE A 441 22.80 1.10 8.86
CA ILE A 441 23.02 2.51 9.21
C ILE A 441 21.71 3.13 9.71
N VAL A 442 20.58 2.81 9.05
CA VAL A 442 19.26 3.34 9.39
C VAL A 442 18.28 2.19 9.59
N ASN A 443 18.06 1.83 10.84
CA ASN A 443 17.09 0.82 11.22
C ASN A 443 15.68 1.42 11.26
N HIS A 444 14.74 0.85 10.49
CA HIS A 444 13.36 1.33 10.37
C HIS A 444 12.59 1.32 11.69
N GLU A 445 12.85 0.36 12.59
CA GLU A 445 12.22 0.34 13.92
C GLU A 445 12.65 1.53 14.79
N MET A 446 13.90 2.00 14.64
CA MET A 446 14.37 3.19 15.33
C MET A 446 13.71 4.44 14.78
N VAL A 447 13.51 4.50 13.47
CA VAL A 447 12.78 5.60 12.81
C VAL A 447 11.31 5.65 13.25
N LYS A 448 10.61 4.50 13.33
CA LYS A 448 9.23 4.42 13.84
C LYS A 448 9.08 4.89 15.28
N LYS A 449 10.12 4.74 16.08
CA LYS A 449 10.16 5.17 17.49
C LYS A 449 10.66 6.61 17.65
N ASP A 450 10.84 7.36 16.55
CA ASP A 450 11.40 8.71 16.53
C ASP A 450 12.79 8.80 17.21
N LEU A 451 13.60 7.73 17.15
CA LEU A 451 14.94 7.66 17.74
C LEU A 451 16.01 8.16 16.75
N PHE A 452 15.74 9.25 16.08
CA PHE A 452 16.70 9.99 15.25
C PHE A 452 16.51 11.49 15.49
N THR A 453 17.55 12.27 15.19
CA THR A 453 17.50 13.72 15.31
C THR A 453 18.03 14.40 14.05
N VAL A 454 17.47 15.56 13.73
CA VAL A 454 17.97 16.49 12.74
C VAL A 454 17.72 17.92 13.24
N GLU A 455 18.76 18.61 13.63
CA GLU A 455 18.69 19.93 14.25
C GLU A 455 19.50 20.93 13.44
N ASN A 456 18.91 22.09 13.14
CA ASN A 456 19.66 23.22 12.62
C ASN A 456 20.26 23.97 13.83
N GLU A 457 21.57 23.95 13.98
CA GLU A 457 22.24 24.75 15.00
C GLU A 457 22.25 26.23 14.60
N ASP A 458 22.41 26.50 13.28
CA ASP A 458 22.25 27.81 12.64
C ASP A 458 21.93 27.64 11.14
N ALA A 459 22.16 28.70 10.32
CA ALA A 459 21.85 28.69 8.89
C ALA A 459 22.66 27.66 8.10
N ASP A 460 23.92 27.39 8.55
CA ASP A 460 24.86 26.55 7.80
C ASP A 460 25.30 25.31 8.57
N HIS A 461 24.85 25.11 9.80
CA HIS A 461 25.20 23.98 10.64
C HIS A 461 24.02 23.09 10.95
N VAL A 462 24.14 21.81 10.58
CA VAL A 462 23.12 20.77 10.81
C VAL A 462 23.74 19.66 11.65
N LYS A 463 23.06 19.26 12.69
CA LYS A 463 23.41 18.08 13.49
C LYS A 463 22.42 16.98 13.19
N ILE A 464 22.93 15.79 12.89
CA ILE A 464 22.12 14.58 12.65
C ILE A 464 22.63 13.45 13.53
N ASP A 465 21.73 12.65 14.07
CA ASP A 465 22.05 11.43 14.81
C ASP A 465 20.91 10.42 14.68
N ILE A 466 21.23 9.13 14.83
CA ILE A 466 20.25 8.04 14.88
C ILE A 466 20.73 6.99 15.86
N HIS A 467 19.80 6.52 16.68
CA HIS A 467 20.09 5.40 17.55
C HIS A 467 20.31 4.12 16.73
N ARG A 468 21.42 3.43 17.02
CA ARG A 468 21.77 2.15 16.38
C ARG A 468 21.86 1.07 17.44
N THR A 469 21.29 -0.08 17.16
CA THR A 469 21.40 -1.22 18.07
C THR A 469 22.81 -1.83 18.01
N PHE A 470 23.16 -2.62 19.03
CA PHE A 470 24.39 -3.40 19.01
C PHE A 470 24.45 -4.34 17.80
N VAL A 471 23.32 -4.99 17.48
CA VAL A 471 23.23 -5.90 16.33
C VAL A 471 23.47 -5.18 15.01
N ASP A 472 22.87 -4.00 14.79
CA ASP A 472 23.10 -3.21 13.58
C ASP A 472 24.58 -2.89 13.40
N THR A 473 25.26 -2.51 14.50
CA THR A 473 26.67 -2.16 14.47
C THR A 473 27.58 -3.37 14.20
N GLU A 474 27.30 -4.52 14.80
CA GLU A 474 28.09 -5.74 14.57
C GLU A 474 27.83 -6.32 13.16
N CYS A 475 26.60 -6.27 12.66
CA CYS A 475 26.30 -6.68 11.28
C CYS A 475 26.95 -5.75 10.25
N GLU A 476 26.97 -4.44 10.50
CA GLU A 476 27.71 -3.52 9.61
C GLU A 476 29.21 -3.84 9.58
N LYS A 477 29.84 -4.10 10.75
CA LYS A 477 31.24 -4.52 10.80
C LYS A 477 31.47 -5.80 10.01
N ALA A 478 30.61 -6.80 10.19
CA ALA A 478 30.70 -8.07 9.45
C ALA A 478 30.55 -7.87 7.94
N LEU A 479 29.65 -7.00 7.47
CA LEU A 479 29.53 -6.63 6.06
C LEU A 479 30.81 -5.95 5.54
N VAL A 480 31.36 -5.02 6.30
CA VAL A 480 32.61 -4.32 5.94
C VAL A 480 33.79 -5.31 5.85
N GLU A 481 33.91 -6.22 6.81
CA GLU A 481 34.93 -7.27 6.80
C GLU A 481 34.75 -8.22 5.61
N TRP A 482 33.52 -8.59 5.28
CA TRP A 482 33.20 -9.41 4.11
C TRP A 482 33.62 -8.70 2.82
N LEU A 483 33.33 -7.39 2.69
CA LEU A 483 33.75 -6.57 1.55
C LEU A 483 35.28 -6.42 1.47
N ASP A 484 35.96 -6.19 2.59
CA ASP A 484 37.43 -6.07 2.65
C ASP A 484 38.14 -7.39 2.23
N ASN A 485 37.50 -8.54 2.43
CA ASN A 485 38.00 -9.85 2.01
C ASN A 485 37.53 -10.26 0.61
N SER A 486 36.63 -9.50 -0.04
CA SER A 486 36.12 -9.81 -1.37
C SER A 486 37.14 -9.49 -2.46
N ASN A 487 37.28 -10.42 -3.40
CA ASN A 487 38.07 -10.18 -4.62
C ASN A 487 37.20 -9.61 -5.77
N VAL A 488 35.89 -9.51 -5.57
CA VAL A 488 34.90 -9.10 -6.58
C VAL A 488 34.40 -7.70 -6.32
N PHE A 489 34.12 -7.39 -5.05
CA PHE A 489 33.46 -6.14 -4.65
C PHE A 489 34.43 -5.15 -3.99
N ASP A 490 34.38 -3.91 -4.45
CA ASP A 490 35.14 -2.77 -3.91
C ASP A 490 34.28 -2.09 -2.84
N LYS A 491 34.76 -2.09 -1.60
CA LYS A 491 34.08 -1.49 -0.44
C LYS A 491 33.76 0.01 -0.65
N ASP A 492 34.68 0.76 -1.23
CA ASP A 492 34.51 2.19 -1.43
C ASP A 492 33.40 2.47 -2.47
N GLN A 493 33.27 1.60 -3.48
CA GLN A 493 32.15 1.69 -4.40
C GLN A 493 30.82 1.35 -3.71
N ALA A 494 30.77 0.34 -2.85
CA ALA A 494 29.57 -0.01 -2.08
C ALA A 494 29.17 1.14 -1.10
N ASP A 495 30.12 1.77 -0.44
CA ASP A 495 29.88 2.95 0.43
C ASP A 495 29.31 4.13 -0.37
N LEU A 496 29.87 4.43 -1.54
CA LEU A 496 29.31 5.45 -2.44
C LEU A 496 27.87 5.13 -2.84
N MET A 497 27.57 3.88 -3.24
CA MET A 497 26.21 3.50 -3.62
C MET A 497 25.24 3.61 -2.45
N THR A 498 25.70 3.36 -1.22
CA THR A 498 24.91 3.56 0.01
C THR A 498 24.59 5.04 0.23
N ALA A 499 25.55 5.94 0.03
CA ALA A 499 25.31 7.39 0.06
C ALA A 499 24.27 7.83 -0.99
N ILE A 500 24.37 7.30 -2.21
CA ILE A 500 23.41 7.53 -3.31
C ILE A 500 22.01 7.05 -2.93
N ILE A 501 21.88 5.92 -2.23
CA ILE A 501 20.58 5.43 -1.75
C ILE A 501 19.96 6.44 -0.80
N PHE A 502 20.67 6.95 0.20
CA PHE A 502 20.15 7.93 1.14
C PHE A 502 19.68 9.22 0.45
N LEU A 503 20.46 9.75 -0.51
CA LEU A 503 20.04 10.90 -1.31
C LEU A 503 18.75 10.63 -2.11
N ASN A 504 18.64 9.42 -2.68
CA ASN A 504 17.48 9.04 -3.48
C ASN A 504 16.19 8.87 -2.65
N ILE A 505 16.29 8.23 -1.48
CA ILE A 505 15.11 7.96 -0.65
C ILE A 505 14.65 9.20 0.14
N ALA A 506 15.51 10.18 0.36
CA ALA A 506 15.14 11.44 1.02
C ALA A 506 13.91 12.11 0.37
N ALA A 507 13.81 12.10 -0.96
CA ALA A 507 12.67 12.64 -1.70
C ALA A 507 11.40 11.77 -1.64
N CYS A 508 11.44 10.62 -0.97
CA CYS A 508 10.33 9.68 -0.85
C CYS A 508 9.71 9.64 0.55
N HIS A 509 10.34 10.29 1.52
CA HIS A 509 9.90 10.32 2.91
C HIS A 509 9.46 11.71 3.35
N VAL A 510 8.68 11.78 4.43
CA VAL A 510 8.17 13.04 4.98
C VAL A 510 9.19 13.68 5.93
N TYR A 511 9.08 15.00 6.11
CA TYR A 511 9.85 15.74 7.11
C TYR A 511 9.44 15.31 8.55
N PRO A 512 10.38 15.21 9.53
CA PRO A 512 11.81 15.58 9.46
C PRO A 512 12.73 14.47 8.92
N TYR A 513 12.24 13.24 8.75
CA TYR A 513 13.05 12.10 8.33
C TYR A 513 13.67 12.29 6.93
N SER A 514 12.96 12.90 6.00
CA SER A 514 13.51 13.27 4.69
C SER A 514 14.78 14.13 4.80
N LYS A 515 14.78 15.11 5.72
CA LYS A 515 15.92 15.98 5.95
C LYS A 515 17.10 15.23 6.60
N PHE A 516 16.82 14.33 7.54
CA PHE A 516 17.82 13.45 8.13
C PHE A 516 18.52 12.64 7.03
N LEU A 517 17.77 11.95 6.18
CA LEU A 517 18.30 11.12 5.10
C LEU A 517 19.12 11.92 4.09
N PHE A 518 18.65 13.10 3.71
CA PHE A 518 19.37 13.97 2.79
C PHE A 518 20.73 14.38 3.34
N ASN A 519 20.79 14.83 4.60
CA ASN A 519 22.03 15.25 5.23
C ASN A 519 22.97 14.06 5.47
N LEU A 520 22.45 12.88 5.81
CA LEU A 520 23.26 11.67 5.94
C LEU A 520 23.91 11.30 4.59
N GLY A 521 23.13 11.23 3.52
CA GLY A 521 23.64 10.94 2.18
C GLY A 521 24.65 11.99 1.70
N LYS A 522 24.39 13.28 1.99
CA LYS A 522 25.29 14.39 1.68
C LYS A 522 26.62 14.28 2.45
N LEU A 523 26.59 13.93 3.74
CA LEU A 523 27.78 13.71 4.53
C LEU A 523 28.63 12.56 3.99
N MET A 524 27.99 11.42 3.69
CA MET A 524 28.68 10.23 3.19
C MET A 524 29.33 10.47 1.82
N ILE A 525 28.60 11.06 0.87
CA ILE A 525 29.15 11.34 -0.47
C ILE A 525 30.30 12.37 -0.41
N ASN A 526 30.24 13.33 0.51
CA ASN A 526 31.33 14.27 0.76
C ASN A 526 32.57 13.56 1.31
N ASN A 527 32.42 12.63 2.24
CA ASN A 527 33.52 11.83 2.78
C ASN A 527 34.18 10.98 1.69
N PHE A 528 33.36 10.30 0.87
CA PHE A 528 33.85 9.56 -0.30
C PHE A 528 34.65 10.46 -1.24
N TYR A 529 34.11 11.63 -1.60
CA TYR A 529 34.75 12.54 -2.53
C TYR A 529 36.10 13.07 -2.00
N LYS A 530 36.15 13.44 -0.73
CA LYS A 530 37.40 13.87 -0.06
C LYS A 530 38.48 12.79 -0.08
N LYS A 531 38.08 11.53 0.11
CA LYS A 531 39.00 10.40 0.13
C LYS A 531 39.61 10.12 -1.26
N HIS A 532 38.81 10.24 -2.35
CA HIS A 532 39.21 9.76 -3.68
C HIS A 532 39.63 10.85 -4.67
N TYR A 533 39.20 12.10 -4.50
CA TYR A 533 39.41 13.16 -5.47
C TYR A 533 40.36 14.27 -5.03
N ASN A 534 40.71 14.32 -3.75
CA ASN A 534 41.74 15.20 -3.14
C ASN A 534 41.71 16.68 -3.61
N ASN A 535 40.52 17.21 -3.97
CA ASN A 535 40.36 18.55 -4.53
C ASN A 535 39.96 19.53 -3.43
N SER A 536 41.01 20.19 -2.82
CA SER A 536 40.82 21.13 -1.72
C SER A 536 40.04 22.40 -2.11
N GLU A 537 40.09 22.82 -3.38
CA GLU A 537 39.39 24.02 -3.87
C GLU A 537 37.85 23.84 -3.88
N PHE A 538 37.39 22.61 -3.99
CA PHE A 538 35.93 22.31 -4.01
C PHE A 538 35.26 22.52 -2.66
N PHE A 539 36.03 22.49 -1.57
CA PHE A 539 35.58 22.71 -0.21
C PHE A 539 35.95 24.11 0.35
N ALA A 540 36.65 24.93 -0.43
CA ALA A 540 36.95 26.31 -0.06
C ALA A 540 35.71 27.17 -0.13
#